data_ba98bb360c134c23787684b807e0d968
#
_entry.id   ba98bb360c134c23787684b807e0d968
#
_cell.length_a   1.000
_cell.length_b   1.000
_cell.length_c   1.000
_cell.angle_alpha   90.00
_cell.angle_beta   90.00
_cell.angle_gamma   90.00
#
_symmetry.space_group_name_H-M   'P 1'
#
loop_
_entity.id
_entity.type
_entity.pdbx_description
1 polymer ?
#
loop_
_entity_poly.entity_id
_entity_poly.type
_entity_poly.pdbx_seq_one_letter_code
_entity_poly.pdbx_strand_id
1 'polypeptide(L)'
;MNAPLLPSRARALIRRLEARQARIGMIGLGYAGFPLALRYAEMGFRVTGFDIDPDKVAAVRAGRSPVHGIADSRVAAAGIEAHAGMEAAAACDALVICVPTPIGPHKEPDLSAVRDTLRALRPFLRPGQALSLESTTYPGTTEEYVLPVLDAAGLQVGRDAFCIYSPEREDPGNPDGTVGRVPKLVAGATPTCRAVGEALYAPVAGSVVPVSSLAVAELAKCYENVFRAVNIGLVNELKRLSHAMAIDVHEVIDAAATKPFGFMPFRPGPGLGGHCIPVDPYYLAWKARELGVPSDFIELAGRVNDAQPHYVVNRLRDALDTRGRTLHGARVLLLGLAYKPDVPDTRESPAVEIFRILEGYGAVLAYHDPLVPRFPATRRLAGTAPALESQDLTPALLAEQDAVVIVTPHSDMPLELVRRHARLVVDTRGALRQPGLSRPNPASAMPPPAPWPAGGMREEQAGFLDPRPETPGARLPRDTKGDLAPGGGGAYIVPA
;
A
#
# COMPACT_ATOMS: atom_id res chain seq x y z
N MET A 1 34.48 25.83 -1.70
CA MET A 1 33.79 26.15 -0.42
C MET A 1 33.88 24.90 0.45
N ASN A 2 34.60 24.97 1.59
CA ASN A 2 34.64 23.81 2.52
C ASN A 2 33.24 23.58 3.08
N ALA A 3 32.70 22.36 2.93
CA ALA A 3 31.46 21.98 3.56
C ALA A 3 31.57 22.24 5.08
N PRO A 4 30.56 22.83 5.72
CA PRO A 4 30.59 23.07 7.15
C PRO A 4 30.80 21.76 7.91
N LEU A 5 31.71 21.74 8.87
CA LEU A 5 31.98 20.57 9.71
C LEU A 5 30.69 20.15 10.44
N LEU A 6 30.29 18.91 10.29
CA LEU A 6 29.14 18.34 11.01
C LEU A 6 29.30 18.53 12.53
N PRO A 7 28.22 18.75 13.29
CA PRO A 7 28.23 18.78 14.75
C PRO A 7 28.87 17.54 15.36
N SER A 8 29.50 17.69 16.54
CA SER A 8 30.25 16.59 17.19
C SER A 8 29.41 15.35 17.45
N ARG A 9 28.14 15.51 17.86
CA ARG A 9 27.19 14.39 18.08
C ARG A 9 26.85 13.67 16.78
N ALA A 10 26.65 14.39 15.68
CA ALA A 10 26.42 13.80 14.37
C ALA A 10 27.62 12.95 13.92
N ARG A 11 28.84 13.51 14.01
CA ARG A 11 30.07 12.77 13.67
C ARG A 11 30.25 11.53 14.55
N ALA A 12 29.94 11.62 15.85
CA ALA A 12 30.04 10.50 16.76
C ALA A 12 29.05 9.38 16.39
N LEU A 13 27.79 9.74 16.08
CA LEU A 13 26.76 8.78 15.67
C LEU A 13 27.12 8.13 14.31
N ILE A 14 27.53 8.92 13.33
CA ILE A 14 27.95 8.40 12.00
C ILE A 14 29.08 7.36 12.18
N ARG A 15 30.14 7.70 12.93
CA ARG A 15 31.24 6.72 13.19
C ARG A 15 30.73 5.43 13.85
N ARG A 16 29.79 5.53 14.79
CA ARG A 16 29.20 4.33 15.44
C ARG A 16 28.37 3.49 14.47
N LEU A 17 27.62 4.14 13.56
CA LEU A 17 26.87 3.47 12.51
C LEU A 17 27.81 2.79 11.51
N GLU A 18 28.83 3.47 11.04
CA GLU A 18 29.84 2.89 10.14
C GLU A 18 30.59 1.70 10.77
N ALA A 19 30.92 1.81 12.08
CA ALA A 19 31.58 0.76 12.84
C ALA A 19 30.64 -0.38 13.33
N ARG A 20 29.33 -0.33 13.04
CA ARG A 20 28.31 -1.29 13.54
C ARG A 20 28.19 -1.30 15.08
N GLN A 21 28.60 -0.24 15.75
CA GLN A 21 28.56 -0.11 17.20
C GLN A 21 27.31 0.62 17.71
N ALA A 22 26.52 1.21 16.82
CA ALA A 22 25.27 1.83 17.17
C ALA A 22 24.21 0.77 17.53
N ARG A 23 23.38 1.06 18.55
CA ARG A 23 22.19 0.27 18.87
C ARG A 23 21.00 0.85 18.13
N ILE A 24 20.31 -0.01 17.36
CA ILE A 24 19.14 0.34 16.57
C ILE A 24 17.88 -0.07 17.33
N GLY A 25 16.98 0.86 17.57
CA GLY A 25 15.63 0.60 18.08
C GLY A 25 14.63 0.56 16.93
N MET A 26 13.93 -0.56 16.77
CA MET A 26 12.90 -0.75 15.76
C MET A 26 11.53 -0.73 16.41
N ILE A 27 10.68 0.21 16.08
CA ILE A 27 9.34 0.39 16.67
C ILE A 27 8.29 -0.02 15.66
N GLY A 28 7.55 -1.09 16.00
CA GLY A 28 6.68 -1.84 15.11
C GLY A 28 7.39 -3.05 14.51
N LEU A 29 7.02 -4.26 14.98
CA LEU A 29 7.58 -5.55 14.53
C LEU A 29 6.61 -6.25 13.56
N GLY A 30 6.02 -5.46 12.65
CA GLY A 30 5.16 -5.93 11.57
C GLY A 30 5.94 -6.24 10.28
N TYR A 31 5.20 -6.34 9.18
CA TYR A 31 5.74 -6.70 7.85
C TYR A 31 6.75 -5.71 7.28
N ALA A 32 6.81 -4.47 7.75
CA ALA A 32 7.83 -3.49 7.36
C ALA A 32 9.01 -3.47 8.35
N GLY A 33 8.72 -3.28 9.64
CA GLY A 33 9.77 -3.07 10.64
C GLY A 33 10.55 -4.32 11.00
N PHE A 34 9.93 -5.50 11.04
CA PHE A 34 10.61 -6.72 11.45
C PHE A 34 11.66 -7.21 10.43
N PRO A 35 11.38 -7.24 9.10
CA PRO A 35 12.40 -7.55 8.10
C PRO A 35 13.58 -6.58 8.15
N LEU A 36 13.33 -5.29 8.33
CA LEU A 36 14.37 -4.28 8.48
C LEU A 36 15.19 -4.48 9.77
N ALA A 37 14.54 -4.83 10.90
CA ALA A 37 15.22 -5.16 12.15
C ALA A 37 16.15 -6.37 11.98
N LEU A 38 15.69 -7.43 11.32
CA LEU A 38 16.51 -8.58 10.97
C LEU A 38 17.69 -8.18 10.09
N ARG A 39 17.47 -7.36 9.09
CA ARG A 39 18.52 -6.90 8.20
C ARG A 39 19.60 -6.13 8.96
N TYR A 40 19.24 -5.25 9.89
CA TYR A 40 20.23 -4.57 10.75
C TYR A 40 21.02 -5.57 11.60
N ALA A 41 20.35 -6.56 12.20
CA ALA A 41 21.02 -7.58 13.00
C ALA A 41 21.99 -8.44 12.16
N GLU A 42 21.57 -8.87 10.96
CA GLU A 42 22.42 -9.58 9.99
C GLU A 42 23.64 -8.77 9.54
N MET A 43 23.52 -7.44 9.52
CA MET A 43 24.65 -6.54 9.23
C MET A 43 25.54 -6.25 10.45
N GLY A 44 25.29 -6.94 11.59
CA GLY A 44 26.12 -6.88 12.79
C GLY A 44 25.75 -5.77 13.79
N PHE A 45 24.59 -5.12 13.64
CA PHE A 45 24.11 -4.16 14.64
C PHE A 45 23.43 -4.86 15.82
N ARG A 46 23.50 -4.25 17.00
CA ARG A 46 22.62 -4.60 18.12
C ARG A 46 21.24 -3.98 17.87
N VAL A 47 20.20 -4.81 17.84
CA VAL A 47 18.84 -4.39 17.55
C VAL A 47 17.94 -4.62 18.77
N THR A 48 17.16 -3.60 19.11
CA THR A 48 16.11 -3.67 20.13
C THR A 48 14.77 -3.39 19.42
N GLY A 49 13.86 -4.36 19.46
CA GLY A 49 12.52 -4.26 18.88
C GLY A 49 11.50 -3.80 19.90
N PHE A 50 10.51 -3.03 19.47
CA PHE A 50 9.38 -2.56 20.28
C PHE A 50 8.07 -2.84 19.55
N ASP A 51 7.11 -3.47 20.22
CA ASP A 51 5.74 -3.65 19.68
C ASP A 51 4.74 -3.68 20.83
N ILE A 52 3.56 -3.09 20.62
CA ILE A 52 2.48 -3.10 21.60
C ILE A 52 1.78 -4.46 21.72
N ASP A 53 1.97 -5.33 20.71
CA ASP A 53 1.43 -6.68 20.66
C ASP A 53 2.34 -7.64 21.47
N PRO A 54 1.85 -8.15 22.62
CA PRO A 54 2.65 -9.02 23.47
C PRO A 54 2.99 -10.35 22.81
N ASP A 55 2.18 -10.83 21.88
CA ASP A 55 2.43 -12.10 21.18
C ASP A 55 3.61 -11.98 20.21
N LYS A 56 3.72 -10.85 19.52
CA LYS A 56 4.89 -10.57 18.68
C LYS A 56 6.16 -10.44 19.50
N VAL A 57 6.09 -9.72 20.63
CA VAL A 57 7.22 -9.57 21.56
C VAL A 57 7.66 -10.94 22.08
N ALA A 58 6.71 -11.78 22.49
CA ALA A 58 6.99 -13.14 22.98
C ALA A 58 7.59 -14.03 21.87
N ALA A 59 7.07 -13.95 20.64
CA ALA A 59 7.58 -14.69 19.50
C ALA A 59 9.06 -14.35 19.24
N VAL A 60 9.40 -13.05 19.11
CA VAL A 60 10.77 -12.60 18.87
C VAL A 60 11.72 -13.01 19.98
N ARG A 61 11.32 -12.87 21.25
CA ARG A 61 12.11 -13.34 22.41
C ARG A 61 12.36 -14.84 22.40
N ALA A 62 11.42 -15.63 21.84
CA ALA A 62 11.55 -17.07 21.68
C ALA A 62 12.32 -17.47 20.40
N GLY A 63 12.89 -16.52 19.65
CA GLY A 63 13.57 -16.77 18.38
C GLY A 63 12.63 -17.19 17.26
N ARG A 64 11.34 -16.86 17.36
CA ARG A 64 10.31 -17.15 16.35
C ARG A 64 9.90 -15.91 15.59
N SER A 65 9.51 -16.07 14.34
CA SER A 65 9.07 -14.96 13.52
C SER A 65 7.66 -14.47 13.92
N PRO A 66 7.45 -13.16 14.14
CA PRO A 66 6.14 -12.58 14.34
C PRO A 66 5.39 -12.34 13.02
N VAL A 67 6.03 -12.57 11.86
CA VAL A 67 5.46 -12.37 10.54
C VAL A 67 5.69 -13.60 9.67
N HIS A 68 4.75 -13.87 8.78
CA HIS A 68 4.85 -15.02 7.86
C HIS A 68 5.99 -14.83 6.84
N GLY A 69 6.56 -15.95 6.37
CA GLY A 69 7.57 -15.97 5.30
C GLY A 69 9.01 -15.74 5.77
N ILE A 70 9.22 -15.58 7.08
CA ILE A 70 10.56 -15.48 7.68
C ILE A 70 10.84 -16.71 8.54
N ALA A 71 11.93 -17.41 8.27
CA ALA A 71 12.29 -18.61 9.00
C ALA A 71 12.71 -18.31 10.45
N ASP A 72 12.22 -19.09 11.41
CA ASP A 72 12.53 -18.94 12.83
C ASP A 72 14.04 -19.03 13.10
N SER A 73 14.78 -19.86 12.35
CA SER A 73 16.24 -19.97 12.47
C SER A 73 16.97 -18.65 12.20
N ARG A 74 16.46 -17.79 11.30
CA ARG A 74 17.02 -16.46 11.07
C ARG A 74 16.76 -15.53 12.26
N VAL A 75 15.56 -15.62 12.85
CA VAL A 75 15.18 -14.82 14.03
C VAL A 75 16.04 -15.20 15.22
N ALA A 76 16.20 -16.49 15.49
CA ALA A 76 17.04 -17.00 16.58
C ALA A 76 18.50 -16.57 16.43
N ALA A 77 19.05 -16.62 15.20
CA ALA A 77 20.42 -16.19 14.92
C ALA A 77 20.62 -14.68 15.05
N ALA A 78 19.60 -13.88 14.83
CA ALA A 78 19.66 -12.41 14.87
C ALA A 78 19.79 -11.84 16.30
N GLY A 79 19.35 -12.56 17.33
CA GLY A 79 19.49 -12.14 18.74
C GLY A 79 18.82 -10.79 19.07
N ILE A 80 17.67 -10.51 18.44
CA ILE A 80 16.94 -9.24 18.64
C ILE A 80 16.28 -9.25 20.03
N GLU A 81 16.61 -8.25 20.84
CA GLU A 81 15.88 -7.97 22.09
C GLU A 81 14.51 -7.37 21.75
N ALA A 82 13.42 -7.82 22.41
CA ALA A 82 12.09 -7.26 22.15
C ALA A 82 11.39 -6.80 23.44
N HIS A 83 10.68 -5.67 23.37
CA HIS A 83 10.02 -5.04 24.52
C HIS A 83 8.62 -4.52 24.15
N ALA A 84 7.68 -4.58 25.11
CA ALA A 84 6.37 -3.96 24.98
C ALA A 84 6.39 -2.47 25.39
N GLY A 85 7.25 -2.09 26.35
CA GLY A 85 7.46 -0.71 26.81
C GLY A 85 8.63 -0.03 26.09
N MET A 86 8.70 1.30 26.19
CA MET A 86 9.69 2.15 25.49
C MET A 86 10.94 2.48 26.32
N GLU A 87 11.08 1.93 27.55
CA GLU A 87 12.17 2.27 28.47
C GLU A 87 13.56 2.01 27.86
N ALA A 88 13.69 0.88 27.13
CA ALA A 88 14.93 0.51 26.46
C ALA A 88 15.30 1.45 25.29
N ALA A 89 14.40 2.32 24.81
CA ALA A 89 14.67 3.29 23.76
C ALA A 89 15.75 4.29 24.16
N ALA A 90 15.88 4.60 25.46
CA ALA A 90 16.94 5.46 25.97
C ALA A 90 18.37 4.93 25.68
N ALA A 91 18.53 3.61 25.56
CA ALA A 91 19.80 2.98 25.23
C ALA A 91 20.09 2.91 23.72
N CYS A 92 19.09 3.16 22.86
CA CYS A 92 19.26 3.14 21.42
C CYS A 92 19.91 4.44 20.91
N ASP A 93 20.69 4.34 19.84
CA ASP A 93 21.32 5.48 19.18
C ASP A 93 20.51 5.98 17.98
N ALA A 94 19.80 5.08 17.34
CA ALA A 94 18.83 5.41 16.30
C ALA A 94 17.51 4.65 16.57
N LEU A 95 16.41 5.35 16.45
CA LEU A 95 15.05 4.84 16.61
C LEU A 95 14.33 4.94 15.26
N VAL A 96 13.83 3.82 14.76
CA VAL A 96 13.14 3.70 13.48
C VAL A 96 11.68 3.34 13.74
N ILE A 97 10.75 4.18 13.28
CA ILE A 97 9.31 4.04 13.52
C ILE A 97 8.65 3.44 12.29
N CYS A 98 8.12 2.21 12.43
CA CYS A 98 7.45 1.42 11.41
C CYS A 98 6.05 0.99 11.86
N VAL A 99 5.29 1.91 12.46
CA VAL A 99 3.95 1.63 12.98
C VAL A 99 2.89 1.78 11.89
N PRO A 100 1.70 1.13 12.04
CA PRO A 100 0.63 1.22 11.06
C PRO A 100 0.09 2.64 10.91
N THR A 101 -0.27 2.98 9.68
CA THR A 101 -0.91 4.24 9.31
C THR A 101 -2.13 3.94 8.43
N PRO A 102 -3.25 3.45 8.99
CA PRO A 102 -4.46 3.15 8.23
C PRO A 102 -5.24 4.42 7.86
N ILE A 103 -6.31 4.24 7.09
CA ILE A 103 -7.32 5.29 6.86
C ILE A 103 -8.58 5.02 7.68
N GLY A 104 -9.25 6.09 8.08
CA GLY A 104 -10.55 6.06 8.71
C GLY A 104 -11.69 5.73 7.74
N PRO A 105 -12.95 5.66 8.25
CA PRO A 105 -14.13 5.31 7.44
C PRO A 105 -14.44 6.31 6.32
N HIS A 106 -14.02 7.57 6.46
CA HIS A 106 -14.17 8.62 5.44
C HIS A 106 -12.90 8.82 4.60
N LYS A 107 -11.98 7.83 4.62
CA LYS A 107 -10.72 7.85 3.87
C LYS A 107 -9.76 8.97 4.32
N GLU A 108 -9.89 9.42 5.57
CA GLU A 108 -8.96 10.32 6.25
C GLU A 108 -7.77 9.56 6.85
N PRO A 109 -6.56 10.17 6.92
CA PRO A 109 -5.41 9.58 7.57
C PRO A 109 -5.63 9.31 9.05
N ASP A 110 -5.36 8.08 9.51
CA ASP A 110 -5.30 7.76 10.93
C ASP A 110 -3.84 7.62 11.38
N LEU A 111 -3.32 8.67 11.99
CA LEU A 111 -1.96 8.74 12.53
C LEU A 111 -1.91 8.49 14.05
N SER A 112 -2.94 7.90 14.63
CA SER A 112 -3.01 7.63 16.08
C SER A 112 -1.80 6.83 16.57
N ALA A 113 -1.42 5.75 15.85
CA ALA A 113 -0.27 4.93 16.20
C ALA A 113 1.06 5.72 16.18
N VAL A 114 1.24 6.63 15.20
CA VAL A 114 2.43 7.51 15.14
C VAL A 114 2.45 8.47 16.33
N ARG A 115 1.31 9.14 16.62
CA ARG A 115 1.21 10.08 17.74
C ARG A 115 1.44 9.41 19.09
N ASP A 116 0.85 8.25 19.30
CA ASP A 116 0.97 7.51 20.56
C ASP A 116 2.38 6.97 20.75
N THR A 117 3.03 6.49 19.68
CA THR A 117 4.45 6.10 19.67
C THR A 117 5.34 7.27 20.04
N LEU A 118 5.16 8.42 19.41
CA LEU A 118 5.95 9.62 19.69
C LEU A 118 5.74 10.12 21.13
N ARG A 119 4.51 10.07 21.63
CA ARG A 119 4.19 10.40 23.03
C ARG A 119 4.89 9.47 24.01
N ALA A 120 4.86 8.15 23.73
CA ALA A 120 5.51 7.14 24.56
C ALA A 120 7.04 7.23 24.53
N LEU A 121 7.63 7.63 23.39
CA LEU A 121 9.06 7.79 23.23
C LEU A 121 9.63 9.04 23.92
N ARG A 122 8.85 10.13 23.97
CA ARG A 122 9.35 11.43 24.44
C ARG A 122 10.14 11.40 25.75
N PRO A 123 9.74 10.67 26.82
CA PRO A 123 10.49 10.63 28.07
C PRO A 123 11.89 9.98 27.97
N PHE A 124 12.13 9.21 26.91
CA PHE A 124 13.35 8.43 26.70
C PHE A 124 14.27 9.01 25.63
N LEU A 125 13.86 10.13 25.02
CA LEU A 125 14.68 10.82 24.03
C LEU A 125 15.85 11.53 24.71
N ARG A 126 17.04 11.45 24.10
CA ARG A 126 18.27 12.06 24.62
C ARG A 126 19.14 12.65 23.51
N PRO A 127 20.07 13.56 23.85
CA PRO A 127 21.03 14.09 22.89
C PRO A 127 21.87 12.98 22.23
N GLY A 128 22.09 13.14 20.92
CA GLY A 128 22.87 12.22 20.10
C GLY A 128 22.07 11.14 19.40
N GLN A 129 20.74 11.08 19.61
CA GLN A 129 19.88 10.10 18.94
C GLN A 129 19.40 10.56 17.56
N ALA A 130 19.24 9.58 16.66
CA ALA A 130 18.46 9.73 15.43
C ALA A 130 17.05 9.19 15.63
N LEU A 131 16.05 9.88 15.08
CA LEU A 131 14.67 9.46 15.02
C LEU A 131 14.23 9.44 13.54
N SER A 132 13.95 8.28 13.00
CA SER A 132 13.54 8.08 11.62
C SER A 132 12.11 7.58 11.56
N LEU A 133 11.25 8.24 10.79
CA LEU A 133 9.92 7.76 10.45
C LEU A 133 10.01 7.01 9.11
N GLU A 134 9.50 5.78 9.07
CA GLU A 134 9.37 4.96 7.87
C GLU A 134 7.94 4.72 7.45
N SER A 135 6.99 4.85 8.38
CA SER A 135 5.56 4.70 8.06
C SER A 135 5.17 5.62 6.92
N THR A 136 4.37 5.10 5.97
CA THR A 136 3.84 5.92 4.88
C THR A 136 2.83 6.92 5.42
N THR A 137 2.98 8.18 5.02
CA THR A 137 2.20 9.32 5.50
C THR A 137 2.03 10.36 4.39
N TYR A 138 1.18 11.37 4.59
CA TYR A 138 1.08 12.50 3.67
C TYR A 138 2.30 13.46 3.81
N PRO A 139 2.65 14.20 2.76
CA PRO A 139 3.75 15.17 2.80
C PRO A 139 3.56 16.23 3.89
N GLY A 140 4.59 16.40 4.73
CA GLY A 140 4.58 17.29 5.89
C GLY A 140 4.38 16.59 7.24
N THR A 141 3.99 15.32 7.25
CA THR A 141 3.71 14.58 8.50
C THR A 141 4.92 14.53 9.44
N THR A 142 6.11 14.28 8.93
CA THR A 142 7.32 14.23 9.78
C THR A 142 7.60 15.58 10.42
N GLU A 143 7.36 16.68 9.72
CA GLU A 143 7.51 18.03 10.26
C GLU A 143 6.42 18.36 11.27
N GLU A 144 5.16 17.96 11.01
CA GLU A 144 4.01 18.24 11.87
C GLU A 144 4.04 17.44 13.18
N TYR A 145 4.56 16.20 13.18
CA TYR A 145 4.46 15.30 14.34
C TYR A 145 5.79 15.01 15.03
N VAL A 146 6.89 14.81 14.27
CA VAL A 146 8.17 14.38 14.83
C VAL A 146 8.97 15.58 15.37
N LEU A 147 9.06 16.68 14.62
CA LEU A 147 9.82 17.85 15.03
C LEU A 147 9.32 18.47 16.35
N PRO A 148 7.99 18.65 16.58
CA PRO A 148 7.49 19.18 17.85
C PRO A 148 7.82 18.30 19.06
N VAL A 149 7.91 16.99 18.89
CA VAL A 149 8.24 16.06 19.98
C VAL A 149 9.72 16.19 20.36
N LEU A 150 10.63 16.36 19.39
CA LEU A 150 12.04 16.62 19.64
C LEU A 150 12.24 17.97 20.33
N ASP A 151 11.53 19.00 19.88
CA ASP A 151 11.54 20.33 20.50
C ASP A 151 11.04 20.30 21.95
N ALA A 152 9.89 19.63 22.18
CA ALA A 152 9.31 19.44 23.53
C ALA A 152 10.19 18.59 24.46
N ALA A 153 11.13 17.80 23.91
CA ALA A 153 12.19 17.11 24.66
C ALA A 153 13.43 18.00 24.92
N GLY A 154 13.43 19.26 24.47
CA GLY A 154 14.54 20.19 24.59
C GLY A 154 15.72 19.88 23.68
N LEU A 155 15.49 19.17 22.56
CA LEU A 155 16.52 18.70 21.64
C LEU A 155 16.55 19.56 20.37
N GLN A 156 17.61 20.28 20.14
CA GLN A 156 17.78 21.05 18.89
C GLN A 156 18.07 20.11 17.73
N VAL A 157 17.14 20.09 16.74
CA VAL A 157 17.26 19.28 15.53
C VAL A 157 18.48 19.68 14.70
N GLY A 158 19.24 18.70 14.25
CA GLY A 158 20.48 18.87 13.49
C GLY A 158 21.72 19.09 14.37
N ARG A 159 21.57 19.34 15.67
CA ARG A 159 22.67 19.50 16.65
C ARG A 159 22.59 18.42 17.75
N ASP A 160 21.46 18.33 18.42
CA ASP A 160 21.25 17.43 19.55
C ASP A 160 20.52 16.15 19.15
N ALA A 161 19.60 16.22 18.21
CA ALA A 161 18.87 15.06 17.66
C ALA A 161 18.77 15.17 16.13
N PHE A 162 18.56 14.01 15.46
CA PHE A 162 18.57 13.94 14.00
C PHE A 162 17.25 13.35 13.51
N CYS A 163 16.39 14.22 12.95
CA CYS A 163 15.10 13.84 12.39
C CYS A 163 15.27 13.42 10.92
N ILE A 164 14.80 12.21 10.60
CA ILE A 164 14.95 11.54 9.31
C ILE A 164 13.60 11.03 8.86
N TYR A 165 13.36 11.02 7.57
CA TYR A 165 12.28 10.24 6.93
C TYR A 165 12.89 9.36 5.85
N SER A 166 12.51 8.08 5.85
CA SER A 166 12.94 7.11 4.85
C SER A 166 11.82 6.10 4.62
N PRO A 167 11.03 6.23 3.53
CA PRO A 167 9.86 5.40 3.33
C PRO A 167 10.23 3.92 3.10
N GLU A 168 9.36 3.03 3.58
CA GLU A 168 9.42 1.61 3.23
C GLU A 168 8.98 1.40 1.78
N ARG A 169 9.77 0.62 1.02
CA ARG A 169 9.56 0.35 -0.41
C ARG A 169 9.62 -1.13 -0.75
N GLU A 170 9.55 -2.01 0.24
CA GLU A 170 9.52 -3.46 0.02
C GLU A 170 8.23 -3.91 -0.65
N ASP A 171 8.33 -5.01 -1.39
CA ASP A 171 7.20 -5.75 -1.94
C ASP A 171 7.21 -7.19 -1.39
N PRO A 172 6.48 -7.47 -0.29
CA PRO A 172 6.48 -8.78 0.34
C PRO A 172 6.14 -9.89 -0.66
N GLY A 173 6.93 -10.99 -0.66
CA GLY A 173 6.80 -12.09 -1.61
C GLY A 173 7.52 -11.88 -2.95
N ASN A 174 8.08 -10.69 -3.21
CA ASN A 174 8.90 -10.42 -4.39
C ASN A 174 10.41 -10.51 -4.01
N PRO A 175 11.20 -11.46 -4.55
CA PRO A 175 12.61 -11.62 -4.20
C PRO A 175 13.47 -10.40 -4.59
N ASP A 176 13.08 -9.63 -5.59
CA ASP A 176 13.76 -8.39 -6.01
C ASP A 176 13.29 -7.15 -5.21
N GLY A 177 12.16 -7.26 -4.53
CA GLY A 177 11.57 -6.21 -3.70
C GLY A 177 12.00 -6.24 -2.23
N THR A 178 13.16 -6.79 -1.89
CA THR A 178 13.64 -6.92 -0.50
C THR A 178 14.50 -5.73 -0.06
N VAL A 179 14.54 -5.45 1.26
CA VAL A 179 15.29 -4.33 1.88
C VAL A 179 16.71 -4.18 1.30
N GLY A 180 17.45 -5.27 1.16
CA GLY A 180 18.85 -5.24 0.71
C GLY A 180 19.04 -4.97 -0.79
N ARG A 181 17.98 -4.94 -1.61
CA ARG A 181 18.06 -4.75 -3.06
C ARG A 181 17.43 -3.45 -3.53
N VAL A 182 16.36 -3.00 -2.87
CA VAL A 182 15.65 -1.79 -3.25
C VAL A 182 16.43 -0.55 -2.84
N PRO A 183 16.62 0.45 -3.73
CA PRO A 183 17.17 1.76 -3.36
C PRO A 183 16.29 2.44 -2.32
N LYS A 184 16.89 2.93 -1.23
CA LYS A 184 16.16 3.57 -0.14
C LYS A 184 16.27 5.09 -0.22
N LEU A 185 15.13 5.79 -0.28
CA LEU A 185 15.08 7.25 -0.21
C LEU A 185 15.42 7.70 1.21
N VAL A 186 16.26 8.72 1.35
CA VAL A 186 16.62 9.28 2.65
C VAL A 186 16.50 10.80 2.61
N ALA A 187 15.72 11.34 3.52
CA ALA A 187 15.58 12.76 3.77
C ALA A 187 15.92 13.09 5.23
N GLY A 188 16.38 14.29 5.48
CA GLY A 188 16.60 14.80 6.82
C GLY A 188 16.05 16.22 6.97
N ALA A 189 15.57 16.56 8.17
CA ALA A 189 15.08 17.91 8.49
C ALA A 189 16.15 19.00 8.31
N THR A 190 17.42 18.60 8.35
CA THR A 190 18.57 19.47 8.06
C THR A 190 19.60 18.69 7.23
N PRO A 191 20.58 19.34 6.58
CA PRO A 191 21.68 18.63 5.93
C PRO A 191 22.44 17.69 6.87
N THR A 192 22.58 18.04 8.16
CA THR A 192 23.17 17.17 9.18
C THR A 192 22.31 15.92 9.43
N CYS A 193 20.98 16.09 9.56
CA CYS A 193 20.05 14.98 9.73
C CYS A 193 20.11 14.03 8.54
N ARG A 194 20.19 14.56 7.32
CA ARG A 194 20.32 13.76 6.10
C ARG A 194 21.62 12.95 6.10
N ALA A 195 22.75 13.55 6.43
CA ALA A 195 24.03 12.85 6.51
C ALA A 195 23.99 11.69 7.53
N VAL A 196 23.33 11.88 8.67
CA VAL A 196 23.10 10.82 9.66
C VAL A 196 22.17 9.74 9.08
N GLY A 197 21.12 10.13 8.35
CA GLY A 197 20.20 9.19 7.69
C GLY A 197 20.89 8.35 6.62
N GLU A 198 21.73 8.95 5.79
CA GLU A 198 22.55 8.23 4.81
C GLU A 198 23.44 7.18 5.49
N ALA A 199 24.12 7.54 6.58
CA ALA A 199 24.93 6.58 7.35
C ALA A 199 24.08 5.49 8.04
N LEU A 200 22.86 5.80 8.47
CA LEU A 200 21.93 4.83 9.08
C LEU A 200 21.54 3.76 8.09
N TYR A 201 21.12 4.15 6.87
CA TYR A 201 20.54 3.22 5.90
C TYR A 201 21.55 2.57 4.95
N ALA A 202 22.73 3.17 4.72
CA ALA A 202 23.74 2.61 3.84
C ALA A 202 24.10 1.13 4.12
N PRO A 203 24.14 0.64 5.38
CA PRO A 203 24.47 -0.75 5.66
C PRO A 203 23.41 -1.77 5.23
N VAL A 204 22.15 -1.36 5.16
CA VAL A 204 20.99 -2.26 5.02
C VAL A 204 20.33 -2.17 3.65
N ALA A 205 20.44 -1.04 2.96
CA ALA A 205 19.83 -0.83 1.65
C ALA A 205 20.75 -1.27 0.50
N GLY A 206 20.19 -1.56 -0.68
CA GLY A 206 20.96 -1.80 -1.89
C GLY A 206 21.73 -0.56 -2.36
N SER A 207 21.13 0.60 -2.19
CA SER A 207 21.74 1.93 -2.34
C SER A 207 20.92 2.98 -1.58
N VAL A 208 21.53 4.11 -1.25
CA VAL A 208 20.85 5.24 -0.63
C VAL A 208 20.70 6.36 -1.65
N VAL A 209 19.48 6.87 -1.77
CA VAL A 209 19.14 7.99 -2.65
C VAL A 209 18.75 9.17 -1.77
N PRO A 210 19.66 10.11 -1.49
CA PRO A 210 19.34 11.29 -0.72
C PRO A 210 18.44 12.24 -1.49
N VAL A 211 17.42 12.79 -0.82
CA VAL A 211 16.53 13.79 -1.39
C VAL A 211 16.55 15.10 -0.59
N SER A 212 16.02 16.17 -1.15
CA SER A 212 16.23 17.54 -0.67
C SER A 212 15.47 17.87 0.63
N SER A 213 14.30 17.26 0.88
CA SER A 213 13.48 17.52 2.08
C SER A 213 12.66 16.29 2.49
N LEU A 214 12.16 16.30 3.74
CA LEU A 214 11.24 15.28 4.28
C LEU A 214 10.01 15.15 3.39
N ALA A 215 9.38 16.27 3.04
CA ALA A 215 8.18 16.29 2.21
C ALA A 215 8.39 15.69 0.80
N VAL A 216 9.59 15.85 0.20
CA VAL A 216 9.92 15.21 -1.09
C VAL A 216 9.94 13.69 -0.96
N ALA A 217 10.53 13.14 0.11
CA ALA A 217 10.56 11.69 0.32
C ALA A 217 9.15 11.11 0.62
N GLU A 218 8.35 11.82 1.43
CA GLU A 218 6.97 11.48 1.74
C GLU A 218 6.11 11.50 0.46
N LEU A 219 6.20 12.56 -0.35
CA LEU A 219 5.46 12.68 -1.61
C LEU A 219 5.88 11.61 -2.61
N ALA A 220 7.18 11.31 -2.73
CA ALA A 220 7.67 10.28 -3.64
C ALA A 220 7.06 8.91 -3.33
N LYS A 221 6.98 8.54 -2.05
CA LYS A 221 6.32 7.30 -1.63
C LYS A 221 4.83 7.26 -1.98
N CYS A 222 4.10 8.33 -1.67
CA CYS A 222 2.69 8.45 -2.06
C CYS A 222 2.52 8.33 -3.57
N TYR A 223 3.37 9.01 -4.35
CA TYR A 223 3.31 9.02 -5.81
C TYR A 223 3.55 7.64 -6.42
N GLU A 224 4.47 6.84 -5.91
CA GLU A 224 4.69 5.45 -6.33
C GLU A 224 3.41 4.61 -6.21
N ASN A 225 2.69 4.76 -5.10
CA ASN A 225 1.45 4.02 -4.87
C ASN A 225 0.25 4.61 -5.64
N VAL A 226 0.19 5.93 -5.82
CA VAL A 226 -0.78 6.59 -6.72
C VAL A 226 -0.58 6.10 -8.15
N PHE A 227 0.66 6.07 -8.66
CA PHE A 227 0.97 5.56 -10.00
C PHE A 227 0.42 4.14 -10.19
N ARG A 228 0.63 3.26 -9.21
CA ARG A 228 0.13 1.88 -9.25
C ARG A 228 -1.40 1.84 -9.22
N ALA A 229 -2.04 2.59 -8.32
CA ALA A 229 -3.50 2.62 -8.18
C ALA A 229 -4.20 3.15 -9.45
N VAL A 230 -3.66 4.21 -10.05
CA VAL A 230 -4.20 4.83 -11.28
C VAL A 230 -4.08 3.85 -12.46
N ASN A 231 -2.92 3.23 -12.66
CA ASN A 231 -2.73 2.28 -13.75
C ASN A 231 -3.55 0.99 -13.59
N ILE A 232 -3.75 0.52 -12.36
CA ILE A 232 -4.68 -0.59 -12.10
C ILE A 232 -6.14 -0.16 -12.36
N GLY A 233 -6.52 1.06 -11.98
CA GLY A 233 -7.83 1.62 -12.32
C GLY A 233 -8.03 1.68 -13.83
N LEU A 234 -7.07 2.20 -14.57
CA LEU A 234 -7.09 2.29 -16.04
C LEU A 234 -7.25 0.92 -16.69
N VAL A 235 -6.47 -0.09 -16.28
CA VAL A 235 -6.57 -1.44 -16.87
C VAL A 235 -7.85 -2.15 -16.48
N ASN A 236 -8.42 -1.88 -15.31
CA ASN A 236 -9.73 -2.38 -14.90
C ASN A 236 -10.87 -1.74 -15.74
N GLU A 237 -10.76 -0.48 -16.08
CA GLU A 237 -11.69 0.19 -17.01
C GLU A 237 -11.54 -0.40 -18.42
N LEU A 238 -10.30 -0.57 -18.90
CA LEU A 238 -10.02 -1.22 -20.19
C LEU A 238 -10.63 -2.63 -20.25
N LYS A 239 -10.57 -3.41 -19.17
CA LYS A 239 -11.20 -4.74 -19.09
C LYS A 239 -12.71 -4.67 -19.38
N ARG A 240 -13.41 -3.69 -18.79
CA ARG A 240 -14.86 -3.52 -19.02
C ARG A 240 -15.15 -3.15 -20.46
N LEU A 241 -14.38 -2.22 -21.03
CA LEU A 241 -14.50 -1.82 -22.43
C LEU A 241 -14.19 -2.96 -23.40
N SER A 242 -13.10 -3.68 -23.19
CA SER A 242 -12.71 -4.85 -24.00
C SER A 242 -13.79 -5.95 -23.95
N HIS A 243 -14.37 -6.16 -22.75
CA HIS A 243 -15.48 -7.10 -22.59
C HIS A 243 -16.70 -6.71 -23.44
N ALA A 244 -17.10 -5.42 -23.43
CA ALA A 244 -18.23 -4.92 -24.23
C ALA A 244 -17.97 -5.06 -25.75
N MET A 245 -16.71 -5.05 -26.16
CA MET A 245 -16.28 -5.24 -27.56
C MET A 245 -15.98 -6.72 -27.92
N ALA A 246 -16.16 -7.65 -26.99
CA ALA A 246 -15.78 -9.05 -27.14
C ALA A 246 -14.28 -9.28 -27.45
N ILE A 247 -13.41 -8.42 -26.92
CA ILE A 247 -11.95 -8.47 -27.06
C ILE A 247 -11.31 -9.03 -25.78
N ASP A 248 -10.29 -9.90 -25.92
CA ASP A 248 -9.51 -10.38 -24.78
C ASP A 248 -8.53 -9.29 -24.31
N VAL A 249 -8.82 -8.70 -23.15
CA VAL A 249 -8.00 -7.64 -22.55
C VAL A 249 -6.57 -8.09 -22.27
N HIS A 250 -6.35 -9.36 -21.94
CA HIS A 250 -5.02 -9.88 -21.67
C HIS A 250 -4.17 -9.97 -22.93
N GLU A 251 -4.77 -10.34 -24.06
CA GLU A 251 -4.09 -10.32 -25.37
C GLU A 251 -3.72 -8.89 -25.78
N VAL A 252 -4.62 -7.93 -25.56
CA VAL A 252 -4.34 -6.50 -25.79
C VAL A 252 -3.15 -6.03 -24.96
N ILE A 253 -3.10 -6.39 -23.68
CA ILE A 253 -2.01 -6.02 -22.78
C ILE A 253 -0.69 -6.70 -23.21
N ASP A 254 -0.73 -8.00 -23.56
CA ASP A 254 0.45 -8.74 -24.03
C ASP A 254 1.01 -8.11 -25.31
N ALA A 255 0.14 -7.78 -26.26
CA ALA A 255 0.52 -7.09 -27.49
C ALA A 255 1.12 -5.70 -27.23
N ALA A 256 0.48 -4.90 -26.37
CA ALA A 256 0.98 -3.57 -26.01
C ALA A 256 2.34 -3.63 -25.27
N ALA A 257 2.56 -4.67 -24.46
CA ALA A 257 3.81 -4.89 -23.72
C ALA A 257 5.02 -5.22 -24.62
N THR A 258 4.81 -5.58 -25.88
CA THR A 258 5.90 -5.76 -26.84
C THR A 258 6.59 -4.44 -27.23
N LYS A 259 5.94 -3.29 -26.94
CA LYS A 259 6.54 -1.97 -27.14
C LYS A 259 7.62 -1.74 -26.06
N PRO A 260 8.90 -1.54 -26.45
CA PRO A 260 10.02 -1.53 -25.50
C PRO A 260 10.16 -0.22 -24.68
N PHE A 261 9.29 0.77 -24.91
CA PHE A 261 9.32 2.07 -24.22
C PHE A 261 7.91 2.67 -24.04
N GLY A 262 7.75 3.48 -23.02
CA GLY A 262 6.52 4.26 -22.79
C GLY A 262 5.29 3.42 -22.46
N PHE A 263 5.45 2.14 -22.10
CA PHE A 263 4.38 1.27 -21.65
C PHE A 263 4.89 0.35 -20.52
N MET A 264 4.15 0.33 -19.41
CA MET A 264 4.37 -0.61 -18.32
C MET A 264 3.10 -1.46 -18.18
N PRO A 265 3.17 -2.79 -18.36
CA PRO A 265 1.99 -3.64 -18.32
C PRO A 265 1.43 -3.77 -16.91
N PHE A 266 0.15 -3.45 -16.76
CA PHE A 266 -0.66 -3.78 -15.59
C PHE A 266 -1.72 -4.79 -15.98
N ARG A 267 -2.10 -5.67 -15.05
CA ARG A 267 -3.12 -6.69 -15.26
C ARG A 267 -4.40 -6.33 -14.52
N PRO A 268 -5.58 -6.53 -15.14
CA PRO A 268 -6.84 -6.30 -14.46
C PRO A 268 -7.07 -7.32 -13.35
N GLY A 269 -7.93 -6.97 -12.40
CA GLY A 269 -8.24 -7.83 -11.29
C GLY A 269 -9.59 -7.53 -10.65
N PRO A 270 -9.90 -8.20 -9.53
CA PRO A 270 -11.18 -8.06 -8.83
C PRO A 270 -11.25 -6.82 -7.94
N GLY A 271 -10.22 -6.00 -7.90
CA GLY A 271 -10.06 -4.82 -7.07
C GLY A 271 -8.66 -4.70 -6.50
N LEU A 272 -8.45 -3.69 -5.66
CA LEU A 272 -7.21 -3.48 -4.92
C LEU A 272 -7.27 -4.14 -3.55
N GLY A 273 -6.13 -4.66 -3.11
CA GLY A 273 -5.95 -5.21 -1.77
C GLY A 273 -4.58 -4.83 -1.19
N GLY A 274 -4.34 -5.29 0.04
CA GLY A 274 -3.15 -4.93 0.81
C GLY A 274 -3.30 -3.60 1.54
N HIS A 275 -2.29 -3.25 2.33
CA HIS A 275 -2.35 -2.08 3.22
C HIS A 275 -1.79 -0.78 2.62
N CYS A 276 -1.22 -0.82 1.39
CA CYS A 276 -0.60 0.34 0.75
C CYS A 276 -1.50 0.94 -0.34
N ILE A 277 -1.81 0.16 -1.41
CA ILE A 277 -2.46 0.71 -2.60
C ILE A 277 -3.91 1.17 -2.34
N PRO A 278 -4.73 0.51 -1.51
CA PRO A 278 -6.04 1.01 -1.13
C PRO A 278 -6.02 2.19 -0.14
N VAL A 279 -4.86 2.55 0.39
CA VAL A 279 -4.69 3.49 1.52
C VAL A 279 -3.92 4.74 1.11
N ASP A 280 -2.68 4.60 0.64
CA ASP A 280 -1.74 5.71 0.44
C ASP A 280 -2.21 6.76 -0.58
N PRO A 281 -2.92 6.42 -1.68
CA PRO A 281 -3.48 7.44 -2.57
C PRO A 281 -4.45 8.39 -1.86
N TYR A 282 -5.19 7.91 -0.86
CA TYR A 282 -6.13 8.74 -0.12
C TYR A 282 -5.45 9.69 0.86
N TYR A 283 -4.22 9.38 1.33
CA TYR A 283 -3.40 10.37 2.05
C TYR A 283 -3.14 11.60 1.20
N LEU A 284 -2.75 11.39 -0.07
CA LEU A 284 -2.47 12.49 -0.97
C LEU A 284 -3.75 13.24 -1.38
N ALA A 285 -4.84 12.51 -1.64
CA ALA A 285 -6.14 13.14 -1.93
C ALA A 285 -6.68 13.94 -0.73
N TRP A 286 -6.46 13.46 0.50
CA TRP A 286 -6.83 14.18 1.72
C TRP A 286 -6.01 15.48 1.87
N LYS A 287 -4.69 15.43 1.68
CA LYS A 287 -3.81 16.60 1.73
C LYS A 287 -4.11 17.60 0.62
N ALA A 288 -4.45 17.11 -0.58
CA ALA A 288 -4.86 17.95 -1.71
C ALA A 288 -6.14 18.75 -1.37
N ARG A 289 -7.13 18.11 -0.74
CA ARG A 289 -8.36 18.79 -0.27
C ARG A 289 -8.07 19.87 0.77
N GLU A 290 -7.15 19.61 1.71
CA GLU A 290 -6.72 20.60 2.70
C GLU A 290 -6.11 21.84 2.03
N LEU A 291 -5.37 21.63 0.92
CA LEU A 291 -4.74 22.69 0.13
C LEU A 291 -5.67 23.34 -0.91
N GLY A 292 -6.92 22.87 -1.03
CA GLY A 292 -7.86 23.34 -2.05
C GLY A 292 -7.47 22.94 -3.48
N VAL A 293 -6.66 21.89 -3.67
CA VAL A 293 -6.21 21.39 -4.97
C VAL A 293 -7.01 20.14 -5.35
N PRO A 294 -7.66 20.09 -6.55
CA PRO A 294 -8.35 18.89 -7.02
C PRO A 294 -7.42 17.70 -7.20
N SER A 295 -7.90 16.49 -6.90
CA SER A 295 -7.16 15.23 -7.04
C SER A 295 -7.92 14.22 -7.90
N ASP A 296 -8.48 14.67 -9.02
CA ASP A 296 -9.46 13.93 -9.83
C ASP A 296 -8.98 12.53 -10.27
N PHE A 297 -7.75 12.40 -10.77
CA PHE A 297 -7.19 11.11 -11.19
C PHE A 297 -7.08 10.11 -10.04
N ILE A 298 -6.70 10.58 -8.86
CA ILE A 298 -6.54 9.74 -7.67
C ILE A 298 -7.90 9.25 -7.20
N GLU A 299 -8.86 10.16 -7.11
CA GLU A 299 -10.22 9.84 -6.66
C GLU A 299 -10.97 8.99 -7.67
N LEU A 300 -10.82 9.27 -8.98
CA LEU A 300 -11.39 8.46 -10.04
C LEU A 300 -10.84 7.03 -10.01
N ALA A 301 -9.52 6.87 -9.93
CA ALA A 301 -8.89 5.56 -9.82
C ALA A 301 -9.39 4.79 -8.59
N GLY A 302 -9.57 5.46 -7.45
CA GLY A 302 -10.16 4.88 -6.26
C GLY A 302 -11.57 4.35 -6.53
N ARG A 303 -12.47 5.19 -7.10
CA ARG A 303 -13.84 4.77 -7.44
C ARG A 303 -13.89 3.59 -8.42
N VAL A 304 -13.04 3.60 -9.47
CA VAL A 304 -12.99 2.51 -10.46
C VAL A 304 -12.55 1.21 -9.80
N ASN A 305 -11.54 1.24 -8.92
CA ASN A 305 -11.04 0.06 -8.25
C ASN A 305 -12.01 -0.46 -7.18
N ASP A 306 -12.64 0.43 -6.39
CA ASP A 306 -13.64 0.08 -5.37
C ASP A 306 -14.91 -0.57 -6.01
N ALA A 307 -15.20 -0.26 -7.27
CA ALA A 307 -16.32 -0.83 -8.00
C ALA A 307 -16.04 -2.24 -8.58
N GLN A 308 -14.78 -2.73 -8.56
CA GLN A 308 -14.44 -4.03 -9.16
C GLN A 308 -15.12 -5.23 -8.48
N PRO A 309 -15.20 -5.34 -7.14
CA PRO A 309 -15.91 -6.44 -6.51
C PRO A 309 -17.37 -6.54 -7.00
N HIS A 310 -18.07 -5.43 -7.10
CA HIS A 310 -19.44 -5.39 -7.64
C HIS A 310 -19.50 -5.82 -9.11
N TYR A 311 -18.54 -5.40 -9.93
CA TYR A 311 -18.44 -5.84 -11.31
C TYR A 311 -18.28 -7.38 -11.41
N VAL A 312 -17.41 -7.96 -10.59
CA VAL A 312 -17.21 -9.43 -10.53
C VAL A 312 -18.51 -10.14 -10.16
N VAL A 313 -19.22 -9.68 -9.12
CA VAL A 313 -20.50 -10.27 -8.69
C VAL A 313 -21.58 -10.12 -9.77
N ASN A 314 -21.66 -8.98 -10.45
CA ASN A 314 -22.60 -8.82 -11.58
C ASN A 314 -22.27 -9.80 -12.71
N ARG A 315 -20.99 -9.99 -13.05
CA ARG A 315 -20.57 -10.98 -14.06
C ARG A 315 -20.97 -12.40 -13.67
N LEU A 316 -20.81 -12.76 -12.38
CA LEU A 316 -21.26 -14.06 -11.87
C LEU A 316 -22.78 -14.21 -11.99
N ARG A 317 -23.53 -13.19 -11.57
CA ARG A 317 -25.00 -13.18 -11.66
C ARG A 317 -25.46 -13.40 -13.10
N ASP A 318 -24.96 -12.59 -14.03
CA ASP A 318 -25.32 -12.70 -15.44
C ASP A 318 -25.00 -14.10 -15.99
N ALA A 319 -23.86 -14.70 -15.58
CA ALA A 319 -23.46 -16.04 -15.99
C ALA A 319 -24.36 -17.14 -15.41
N LEU A 320 -24.87 -16.98 -14.21
CA LEU A 320 -25.85 -17.88 -13.59
C LEU A 320 -27.22 -17.74 -14.27
N ASP A 321 -27.68 -16.51 -14.52
CA ASP A 321 -28.98 -16.22 -15.15
C ASP A 321 -29.07 -16.84 -16.55
N THR A 322 -27.99 -16.84 -17.36
CA THR A 322 -27.97 -17.54 -18.66
C THR A 322 -28.12 -19.05 -18.56
N ARG A 323 -27.95 -19.63 -17.36
CA ARG A 323 -28.12 -21.04 -17.04
C ARG A 323 -29.43 -21.32 -16.31
N GLY A 324 -30.31 -20.32 -16.21
CA GLY A 324 -31.58 -20.42 -15.48
C GLY A 324 -31.42 -20.57 -13.97
N ARG A 325 -30.30 -20.07 -13.42
CA ARG A 325 -30.01 -20.08 -11.98
C ARG A 325 -29.93 -18.65 -11.45
N THR A 326 -30.52 -18.41 -10.30
CA THR A 326 -30.39 -17.12 -9.59
C THR A 326 -29.20 -17.15 -8.66
N LEU A 327 -28.66 -15.98 -8.35
CA LEU A 327 -27.57 -15.86 -7.37
C LEU A 327 -28.03 -16.25 -5.95
N HIS A 328 -29.29 -15.95 -5.61
CA HIS A 328 -29.87 -16.38 -4.35
C HIS A 328 -29.96 -17.92 -4.28
N GLY A 329 -29.38 -18.50 -3.23
CA GLY A 329 -29.27 -19.93 -3.02
C GLY A 329 -28.23 -20.65 -3.89
N ALA A 330 -27.54 -19.96 -4.79
CA ALA A 330 -26.44 -20.52 -5.57
C ALA A 330 -25.25 -20.90 -4.67
N ARG A 331 -24.69 -22.10 -4.90
CA ARG A 331 -23.45 -22.54 -4.23
C ARG A 331 -22.24 -21.97 -4.96
N VAL A 332 -21.50 -21.10 -4.30
CA VAL A 332 -20.36 -20.40 -4.91
C VAL A 332 -19.09 -20.66 -4.09
N LEU A 333 -18.06 -21.17 -4.77
CA LEU A 333 -16.72 -21.36 -4.20
C LEU A 333 -15.80 -20.21 -4.62
N LEU A 334 -15.22 -19.49 -3.64
CA LEU A 334 -14.16 -18.51 -3.89
C LEU A 334 -12.79 -19.20 -3.81
N LEU A 335 -11.94 -18.95 -4.79
CA LEU A 335 -10.54 -19.41 -4.80
C LEU A 335 -9.59 -18.27 -4.53
N GLY A 336 -8.94 -18.35 -3.37
CA GLY A 336 -8.00 -17.34 -2.85
C GLY A 336 -8.69 -16.21 -2.08
N LEU A 337 -8.45 -16.16 -0.77
CA LEU A 337 -8.88 -15.07 0.13
C LEU A 337 -7.81 -14.02 0.34
N ALA A 338 -6.53 -14.37 0.18
CA ALA A 338 -5.42 -13.44 0.28
C ALA A 338 -5.53 -12.32 -0.79
N TYR A 339 -4.97 -11.14 -0.51
CA TYR A 339 -5.03 -10.04 -1.46
C TYR A 339 -4.10 -10.20 -2.67
N LYS A 340 -3.07 -11.05 -2.55
CA LYS A 340 -2.12 -11.36 -3.63
C LYS A 340 -1.64 -12.82 -3.51
N PRO A 341 -1.16 -13.45 -4.60
CA PRO A 341 -0.64 -14.81 -4.57
C PRO A 341 0.50 -15.02 -3.57
N ASP A 342 0.57 -16.20 -3.00
CA ASP A 342 1.68 -16.73 -2.21
C ASP A 342 1.98 -15.97 -0.90
N VAL A 343 0.98 -15.24 -0.41
CA VAL A 343 1.01 -14.60 0.91
C VAL A 343 -0.29 -14.86 1.69
N PRO A 344 -0.26 -15.07 3.01
CA PRO A 344 -1.46 -15.31 3.83
C PRO A 344 -2.17 -14.01 4.27
N ASP A 345 -1.91 -12.89 3.61
CA ASP A 345 -2.40 -11.58 4.01
C ASP A 345 -3.75 -11.26 3.35
N THR A 346 -4.78 -11.10 4.18
CA THR A 346 -6.16 -10.83 3.76
C THR A 346 -6.59 -9.38 3.96
N ARG A 347 -5.66 -8.50 4.39
CA ARG A 347 -5.98 -7.09 4.63
C ARG A 347 -6.46 -6.41 3.36
N GLU A 348 -7.61 -5.74 3.46
CA GLU A 348 -8.28 -5.06 2.35
C GLU A 348 -8.45 -5.94 1.09
N SER A 349 -8.47 -7.28 1.26
CA SER A 349 -8.62 -8.18 0.12
C SER A 349 -9.96 -7.99 -0.59
N PRO A 350 -9.97 -7.86 -1.93
CA PRO A 350 -11.20 -7.81 -2.71
C PRO A 350 -12.02 -9.10 -2.61
N ALA A 351 -11.40 -10.24 -2.25
CA ALA A 351 -12.10 -11.50 -2.03
C ALA A 351 -13.08 -11.41 -0.86
N VAL A 352 -12.70 -10.72 0.22
CA VAL A 352 -13.57 -10.49 1.38
C VAL A 352 -14.75 -9.60 1.00
N GLU A 353 -14.54 -8.59 0.17
CA GLU A 353 -15.63 -7.73 -0.30
C GLU A 353 -16.59 -8.48 -1.25
N ILE A 354 -16.05 -9.29 -2.17
CA ILE A 354 -16.84 -10.16 -3.03
C ILE A 354 -17.68 -11.13 -2.17
N PHE A 355 -17.07 -11.75 -1.15
CA PHE A 355 -17.77 -12.64 -0.22
C PHE A 355 -18.95 -11.91 0.43
N ARG A 356 -18.73 -10.72 1.00
CA ARG A 356 -19.77 -9.91 1.67
C ARG A 356 -20.93 -9.56 0.72
N ILE A 357 -20.60 -9.17 -0.53
CA ILE A 357 -21.64 -8.85 -1.53
C ILE A 357 -22.46 -10.09 -1.87
N LEU A 358 -21.81 -11.24 -2.11
CA LEU A 358 -22.47 -12.51 -2.42
C LEU A 358 -23.35 -12.99 -1.27
N GLU A 359 -22.87 -12.89 -0.03
CA GLU A 359 -23.64 -13.19 1.18
C GLU A 359 -24.91 -12.33 1.25
N GLY A 360 -24.79 -11.01 0.96
CA GLY A 360 -25.93 -10.10 0.89
C GLY A 360 -26.96 -10.46 -0.18
N TYR A 361 -26.58 -11.18 -1.23
CA TYR A 361 -27.50 -11.76 -2.21
C TYR A 361 -28.08 -13.12 -1.80
N GLY A 362 -27.67 -13.67 -0.66
CA GLY A 362 -28.15 -14.98 -0.17
C GLY A 362 -27.54 -16.17 -0.88
N ALA A 363 -26.32 -16.04 -1.43
CA ALA A 363 -25.56 -17.16 -1.96
C ALA A 363 -25.04 -18.07 -0.82
N VAL A 364 -24.90 -19.36 -1.10
CA VAL A 364 -24.27 -20.34 -0.20
C VAL A 364 -22.78 -20.37 -0.50
N LEU A 365 -21.97 -19.90 0.42
CA LEU A 365 -20.55 -19.60 0.17
C LEU A 365 -19.62 -20.63 0.81
N ALA A 366 -18.59 -21.00 0.06
CA ALA A 366 -17.42 -21.71 0.53
C ALA A 366 -16.17 -21.02 -0.04
N TYR A 367 -15.00 -21.30 0.52
CA TYR A 367 -13.74 -20.84 -0.04
C TYR A 367 -12.64 -21.90 0.07
N HIS A 368 -11.66 -21.80 -0.81
CA HIS A 368 -10.38 -22.49 -0.74
C HIS A 368 -9.25 -21.48 -0.80
N ASP A 369 -8.36 -21.51 0.18
CA ASP A 369 -7.10 -20.78 0.20
C ASP A 369 -6.08 -21.60 1.01
N PRO A 370 -4.97 -22.06 0.41
CA PRO A 370 -4.01 -22.92 1.10
C PRO A 370 -3.25 -22.20 2.23
N LEU A 371 -3.22 -20.86 2.21
CA LEU A 371 -2.48 -20.03 3.17
C LEU A 371 -3.40 -19.38 4.22
N VAL A 372 -4.72 -19.43 4.03
CA VAL A 372 -5.71 -18.83 4.92
C VAL A 372 -6.68 -19.91 5.38
N PRO A 373 -6.33 -20.73 6.41
CA PRO A 373 -7.12 -21.87 6.84
C PRO A 373 -8.45 -21.50 7.47
N ARG A 374 -8.55 -20.30 8.07
CA ARG A 374 -9.80 -19.78 8.68
C ARG A 374 -10.16 -18.44 8.09
N PHE A 375 -11.45 -18.21 7.88
CA PHE A 375 -11.92 -16.92 7.38
C PHE A 375 -11.59 -15.81 8.38
N PRO A 376 -10.91 -14.73 7.95
CA PRO A 376 -10.42 -13.71 8.86
C PRO A 376 -11.54 -12.81 9.38
N ALA A 377 -11.47 -12.42 10.65
CA ALA A 377 -12.18 -11.26 11.14
C ALA A 377 -11.63 -9.99 10.47
N THR A 378 -12.45 -9.29 9.72
CA THR A 378 -12.04 -8.07 9.03
C THR A 378 -12.91 -6.89 9.43
N ARG A 379 -12.34 -5.68 9.34
CA ARG A 379 -13.07 -4.43 9.59
C ARG A 379 -14.32 -4.31 8.68
N ARG A 380 -14.28 -4.87 7.47
CA ARG A 380 -15.38 -4.84 6.50
C ARG A 380 -16.56 -5.74 6.87
N LEU A 381 -16.37 -6.71 7.76
CA LEU A 381 -17.38 -7.63 8.26
C LEU A 381 -17.97 -7.23 9.62
N ALA A 382 -17.78 -5.98 10.06
CA ALA A 382 -18.30 -5.45 11.32
C ALA A 382 -18.04 -6.35 12.54
N GLY A 383 -16.91 -7.07 12.56
CA GLY A 383 -16.48 -7.91 13.68
C GLY A 383 -17.10 -9.31 13.74
N THR A 384 -17.99 -9.68 12.83
CA THR A 384 -18.55 -11.03 12.73
C THR A 384 -17.93 -11.77 11.53
N ALA A 385 -16.77 -12.41 11.74
CA ALA A 385 -16.27 -13.35 10.77
C ALA A 385 -17.19 -14.57 10.70
N PRO A 386 -17.63 -15.03 9.53
CA PRO A 386 -18.29 -16.31 9.44
C PRO A 386 -17.35 -17.41 9.94
N ALA A 387 -17.86 -18.38 10.69
CA ALA A 387 -17.10 -19.53 11.17
C ALA A 387 -16.83 -20.48 9.99
N LEU A 388 -16.07 -20.03 8.98
CA LEU A 388 -15.75 -20.79 7.78
C LEU A 388 -14.27 -21.16 7.79
N GLU A 389 -14.01 -22.40 7.37
CA GLU A 389 -12.66 -22.92 7.14
C GLU A 389 -12.44 -23.16 5.64
N SER A 390 -11.18 -23.03 5.22
CA SER A 390 -10.75 -23.35 3.86
C SER A 390 -11.08 -24.81 3.55
N GLN A 391 -11.76 -25.05 2.43
CA GLN A 391 -12.11 -26.40 1.98
C GLN A 391 -10.99 -26.97 1.11
N ASP A 392 -10.73 -28.27 1.22
CA ASP A 392 -9.82 -28.94 0.30
C ASP A 392 -10.39 -28.95 -1.13
N LEU A 393 -9.57 -28.54 -2.09
CA LEU A 393 -10.00 -28.47 -3.49
C LEU A 393 -10.04 -29.87 -4.13
N THR A 394 -11.22 -30.45 -4.18
CA THR A 394 -11.47 -31.80 -4.74
C THR A 394 -12.41 -31.76 -5.95
N PRO A 395 -12.37 -32.77 -6.83
CA PRO A 395 -13.35 -32.90 -7.92
C PRO A 395 -14.80 -32.86 -7.42
N ALA A 396 -15.09 -33.51 -6.29
CA ALA A 396 -16.42 -33.57 -5.69
C ALA A 396 -16.89 -32.18 -5.25
N LEU A 397 -16.05 -31.47 -4.49
CA LEU A 397 -16.35 -30.07 -4.07
C LEU A 397 -16.66 -29.19 -5.28
N LEU A 398 -15.82 -29.24 -6.34
CA LEU A 398 -16.00 -28.42 -7.54
C LEU A 398 -17.28 -28.75 -8.30
N ALA A 399 -17.63 -30.05 -8.40
CA ALA A 399 -18.85 -30.51 -9.08
C ALA A 399 -20.14 -30.16 -8.34
N GLU A 400 -20.07 -29.95 -7.02
CA GLU A 400 -21.21 -29.55 -6.19
C GLU A 400 -21.52 -28.04 -6.29
N GLN A 401 -20.56 -27.22 -6.76
CA GLN A 401 -20.77 -25.79 -6.86
C GLN A 401 -21.52 -25.40 -8.13
N ASP A 402 -22.39 -24.41 -8.03
CA ASP A 402 -23.02 -23.79 -9.20
C ASP A 402 -21.99 -22.87 -9.93
N ALA A 403 -21.07 -22.29 -9.20
CA ALA A 403 -19.98 -21.48 -9.77
C ALA A 403 -18.73 -21.47 -8.90
N VAL A 404 -17.59 -21.25 -9.54
CA VAL A 404 -16.29 -21.00 -8.93
C VAL A 404 -15.80 -19.59 -9.34
N VAL A 405 -15.34 -18.78 -8.39
CA VAL A 405 -14.77 -17.46 -8.65
C VAL A 405 -13.29 -17.48 -8.28
N ILE A 406 -12.41 -17.34 -9.26
CA ILE A 406 -10.97 -17.22 -9.03
C ILE A 406 -10.67 -15.77 -8.71
N VAL A 407 -10.28 -15.49 -7.47
CA VAL A 407 -9.94 -14.15 -6.98
C VAL A 407 -8.43 -14.00 -6.86
N THR A 408 -7.77 -14.92 -6.15
CA THR A 408 -6.31 -14.92 -5.98
C THR A 408 -5.74 -16.30 -6.25
N PRO A 409 -5.20 -16.55 -7.46
CA PRO A 409 -4.59 -17.82 -7.80
C PRO A 409 -3.19 -17.93 -7.17
N HIS A 410 -3.03 -18.77 -6.14
CA HIS A 410 -1.72 -19.12 -5.58
C HIS A 410 -0.96 -20.04 -6.53
N SER A 411 0.37 -20.00 -6.47
CA SER A 411 1.23 -20.73 -7.42
C SER A 411 1.06 -22.26 -7.37
N ASP A 412 0.72 -22.80 -6.21
CA ASP A 412 0.46 -24.24 -5.98
C ASP A 412 -1.00 -24.66 -6.14
N MET A 413 -1.90 -23.72 -6.48
CA MET A 413 -3.32 -24.01 -6.67
C MET A 413 -3.55 -24.87 -7.92
N PRO A 414 -4.22 -26.04 -7.81
CA PRO A 414 -4.41 -26.97 -8.93
C PRO A 414 -5.48 -26.46 -9.91
N LEU A 415 -5.20 -25.40 -10.67
CA LEU A 415 -6.15 -24.75 -11.58
C LEU A 415 -6.66 -25.67 -12.69
N GLU A 416 -5.88 -26.68 -13.08
CA GLU A 416 -6.33 -27.68 -14.06
C GLU A 416 -7.49 -28.53 -13.51
N LEU A 417 -7.52 -28.79 -12.21
CA LEU A 417 -8.64 -29.45 -11.55
C LEU A 417 -9.92 -28.61 -11.65
N VAL A 418 -9.80 -27.29 -11.44
CA VAL A 418 -10.90 -26.32 -11.60
C VAL A 418 -11.43 -26.34 -13.03
N ARG A 419 -10.54 -26.32 -14.01
CA ARG A 419 -10.91 -26.36 -15.44
C ARG A 419 -11.72 -27.59 -15.80
N ARG A 420 -11.38 -28.75 -15.22
CA ARG A 420 -12.03 -30.02 -15.55
C ARG A 420 -13.36 -30.24 -14.84
N HIS A 421 -13.50 -29.76 -13.63
CA HIS A 421 -14.62 -30.17 -12.75
C HIS A 421 -15.59 -29.06 -12.39
N ALA A 422 -15.21 -27.78 -12.53
CA ALA A 422 -16.13 -26.69 -12.26
C ALA A 422 -17.16 -26.51 -13.39
N ARG A 423 -18.44 -26.32 -13.01
CA ARG A 423 -19.55 -26.11 -13.96
C ARG A 423 -19.51 -24.71 -14.60
N LEU A 424 -19.14 -23.73 -13.84
CA LEU A 424 -19.01 -22.33 -14.25
C LEU A 424 -17.81 -21.72 -13.53
N VAL A 425 -16.96 -21.00 -14.25
CA VAL A 425 -15.83 -20.29 -13.65
C VAL A 425 -15.88 -18.81 -14.03
N VAL A 426 -15.80 -17.95 -13.04
CA VAL A 426 -15.51 -16.51 -13.23
C VAL A 426 -14.05 -16.29 -12.88
N ASP A 427 -13.22 -16.11 -13.89
CA ASP A 427 -11.78 -15.90 -13.75
C ASP A 427 -11.47 -14.40 -13.78
N THR A 428 -11.16 -13.83 -12.62
CA THR A 428 -10.92 -12.39 -12.49
C THR A 428 -9.50 -11.97 -12.88
N ARG A 429 -8.59 -12.96 -13.02
CA ARG A 429 -7.15 -12.74 -13.23
C ARG A 429 -6.62 -13.26 -14.56
N GLY A 430 -7.44 -14.03 -15.30
CA GLY A 430 -6.97 -14.73 -16.49
C GLY A 430 -6.07 -15.93 -16.16
N ALA A 431 -6.23 -16.52 -14.97
CA ALA A 431 -5.41 -17.63 -14.47
C ALA A 431 -5.59 -18.93 -15.26
N LEU A 432 -6.78 -19.12 -15.84
CA LEU A 432 -7.09 -20.28 -16.70
C LEU A 432 -6.77 -20.06 -18.17
N ARG A 433 -6.21 -18.92 -18.52
CA ARG A 433 -5.85 -18.60 -19.90
C ARG A 433 -4.70 -19.50 -20.37
N GLN A 434 -4.83 -20.04 -21.58
CA GLN A 434 -3.75 -20.76 -22.25
C GLN A 434 -3.01 -19.77 -23.15
N PRO A 435 -1.69 -19.55 -22.96
CA PRO A 435 -0.91 -18.72 -23.87
C PRO A 435 -1.02 -19.24 -25.32
N GLY A 436 -1.37 -18.37 -26.27
CA GLY A 436 -1.40 -18.70 -27.71
C GLY A 436 -2.72 -19.24 -28.25
N LEU A 437 -3.76 -19.44 -27.41
CA LEU A 437 -5.11 -19.72 -27.87
C LEU A 437 -6.02 -18.57 -27.44
N SER A 438 -6.35 -17.69 -28.38
CA SER A 438 -7.47 -16.76 -28.27
C SER A 438 -8.78 -17.56 -28.32
N ARG A 439 -9.08 -18.32 -27.24
CA ARG A 439 -10.43 -18.82 -27.02
C ARG A 439 -11.13 -17.80 -26.14
N PRO A 440 -12.30 -17.28 -26.56
CA PRO A 440 -13.11 -16.47 -25.69
C PRO A 440 -13.32 -17.26 -24.38
N ASN A 441 -13.00 -16.63 -23.25
CA ASN A 441 -13.42 -17.11 -21.93
C ASN A 441 -14.93 -17.45 -22.05
N PRO A 442 -15.43 -18.62 -21.61
CA PRO A 442 -16.85 -18.91 -21.62
C PRO A 442 -17.72 -17.81 -21.02
N ALA A 443 -17.19 -17.03 -20.07
CA ALA A 443 -17.82 -15.80 -19.59
C ALA A 443 -17.80 -14.64 -20.62
N SER A 444 -16.95 -14.68 -21.67
CA SER A 444 -16.94 -13.69 -22.77
C SER A 444 -17.88 -14.07 -23.93
N ALA A 445 -18.42 -15.29 -23.94
CA ALA A 445 -19.50 -15.69 -24.86
C ALA A 445 -20.87 -15.16 -24.42
N MET A 446 -20.95 -14.41 -23.33
CA MET A 446 -22.16 -13.75 -22.89
C MET A 446 -22.42 -12.48 -23.72
N PRO A 447 -23.69 -12.18 -24.02
CA PRO A 447 -24.04 -10.93 -24.66
C PRO A 447 -23.47 -9.75 -23.84
N PRO A 448 -23.08 -8.64 -24.47
CA PRO A 448 -22.63 -7.46 -23.76
C PRO A 448 -23.66 -7.10 -22.69
N PRO A 449 -23.22 -6.66 -21.50
CA PRO A 449 -24.15 -6.17 -20.50
C PRO A 449 -25.06 -5.12 -21.15
N ALA A 450 -26.33 -5.16 -20.80
CA ALA A 450 -27.27 -4.15 -21.26
C ALA A 450 -26.62 -2.76 -21.09
N PRO A 451 -26.74 -1.87 -22.09
CA PRO A 451 -26.17 -0.53 -21.96
C PRO A 451 -26.63 0.04 -20.61
N TRP A 452 -25.71 0.68 -19.93
CA TRP A 452 -26.04 1.43 -18.71
C TRP A 452 -27.28 2.23 -19.04
N PRO A 453 -28.35 2.19 -18.21
CA PRO A 453 -29.47 3.07 -18.43
C PRO A 453 -28.88 4.45 -18.59
N ALA A 454 -29.21 5.12 -19.72
CA ALA A 454 -28.85 6.51 -20.01
C ALA A 454 -29.57 7.48 -19.05
N GLY A 455 -29.96 6.99 -17.91
CA GLY A 455 -30.47 7.69 -16.74
C GLY A 455 -29.27 7.95 -15.85
N GLY A 456 -28.74 9.14 -16.03
CA GLY A 456 -27.64 9.70 -15.32
C GLY A 456 -27.62 9.37 -13.83
N MET A 457 -26.44 9.47 -13.26
CA MET A 457 -26.31 9.81 -11.85
C MET A 457 -27.43 10.78 -11.50
N ARG A 458 -28.32 10.38 -10.60
CA ARG A 458 -29.38 11.28 -10.15
C ARG A 458 -28.70 12.56 -9.70
N GLU A 459 -29.26 13.71 -10.09
CA GLU A 459 -28.75 15.04 -9.78
C GLU A 459 -28.42 15.28 -8.30
N GLU A 460 -28.90 14.46 -7.40
CA GLU A 460 -28.54 14.49 -5.97
C GLU A 460 -27.06 14.13 -5.66
N GLN A 461 -26.31 13.57 -6.62
CA GLN A 461 -24.85 13.37 -6.48
C GLN A 461 -24.02 14.27 -7.41
N ALA A 462 -24.68 15.02 -8.30
CA ALA A 462 -24.05 15.99 -9.20
C ALA A 462 -23.82 17.36 -8.57
N GLY A 463 -24.28 17.60 -7.35
CA GLY A 463 -24.10 18.87 -6.62
C GLY A 463 -22.66 19.22 -6.24
N PHE A 464 -21.67 18.45 -6.70
CA PHE A 464 -20.26 18.66 -6.36
C PHE A 464 -19.36 19.06 -7.54
N LEU A 465 -19.92 19.37 -8.71
CA LEU A 465 -19.14 19.72 -9.91
C LEU A 465 -19.53 21.04 -10.58
N ASP A 466 -19.96 22.07 -9.84
CA ASP A 466 -19.98 23.44 -10.36
C ASP A 466 -19.27 24.40 -9.38
N PRO A 467 -17.96 24.61 -9.52
CA PRO A 467 -17.27 25.67 -8.81
C PRO A 467 -17.31 26.94 -9.66
N ARG A 468 -18.48 27.58 -9.83
CA ARG A 468 -18.50 28.98 -10.18
C ARG A 468 -18.84 29.78 -8.92
N PRO A 469 -17.87 30.51 -8.32
CA PRO A 469 -18.23 31.50 -7.32
C PRO A 469 -18.95 32.66 -8.04
N GLU A 470 -20.17 32.91 -7.66
CA GLU A 470 -20.83 34.21 -7.93
C GLU A 470 -20.02 35.29 -7.21
N THR A 471 -19.34 36.12 -7.99
CA THR A 471 -18.65 37.30 -7.50
C THR A 471 -19.67 38.45 -7.47
N PRO A 472 -19.90 39.11 -6.30
CA PRO A 472 -20.56 40.41 -6.29
C PRO A 472 -19.61 41.46 -6.87
N GLY A 473 -20.15 42.27 -7.77
CA GLY A 473 -19.43 43.28 -8.55
C GLY A 473 -18.56 44.23 -7.71
N ALA A 474 -17.31 44.31 -8.04
CA ALA A 474 -16.41 45.40 -7.69
C ALA A 474 -15.92 46.06 -8.99
N ARG A 475 -16.24 47.34 -9.14
CA ARG A 475 -15.85 48.20 -10.26
C ARG A 475 -14.32 48.38 -10.24
N LEU A 476 -13.69 48.12 -11.38
CA LEU A 476 -12.29 48.51 -11.66
C LEU A 476 -12.19 50.02 -11.88
N PRO A 477 -11.17 50.70 -11.38
CA PRO A 477 -10.75 52.02 -11.83
C PRO A 477 -9.94 51.92 -13.14
N ARG A 478 -10.17 52.89 -14.04
CA ARG A 478 -9.48 53.03 -15.33
C ARG A 478 -8.11 53.72 -15.14
N ASP A 479 -7.18 53.27 -15.96
CA ASP A 479 -6.04 53.98 -16.60
C ASP A 479 -5.08 54.83 -15.79
N THR A 480 -3.82 54.40 -15.82
CA THR A 480 -2.73 55.35 -16.21
C THR A 480 -1.60 54.59 -16.94
N LYS A 481 -1.24 55.10 -18.11
CA LYS A 481 -0.13 54.73 -18.98
C LYS A 481 1.21 55.19 -18.31
N GLY A 482 2.23 54.36 -18.42
CA GLY A 482 3.61 54.73 -18.07
C GLY A 482 4.61 53.81 -18.77
N ASP A 483 5.49 54.43 -19.51
CA ASP A 483 6.38 54.04 -20.55
C ASP A 483 7.38 52.89 -20.27
N LEU A 484 7.69 52.19 -21.38
CA LEU A 484 8.73 51.18 -21.59
C LEU A 484 10.13 51.77 -21.67
N ALA A 485 11.11 51.08 -21.16
CA ALA A 485 12.46 50.99 -21.72
C ALA A 485 13.14 49.65 -21.37
N PRO A 486 14.01 49.10 -22.24
CA PRO A 486 14.31 47.67 -22.34
C PRO A 486 15.67 47.31 -21.74
N GLY A 487 15.82 46.01 -21.42
CA GLY A 487 17.14 45.45 -21.19
C GLY A 487 17.19 44.22 -20.30
N GLY A 488 17.64 43.10 -20.88
CA GLY A 488 18.23 42.01 -20.12
C GLY A 488 17.51 40.66 -20.20
N GLY A 489 17.99 39.81 -21.12
CA GLY A 489 17.50 38.45 -21.31
C GLY A 489 17.78 37.56 -20.09
N GLY A 490 16.77 36.80 -19.74
CA GLY A 490 16.82 35.72 -18.78
C GLY A 490 15.50 34.95 -18.92
N ALA A 491 15.56 33.76 -19.49
CA ALA A 491 14.39 32.91 -19.69
C ALA A 491 13.83 32.51 -18.32
N TYR A 492 12.63 33.01 -17.98
CA TYR A 492 11.80 32.47 -16.90
C TYR A 492 11.13 31.20 -17.41
N ILE A 493 11.63 30.03 -16.95
CA ILE A 493 10.90 28.77 -17.06
C ILE A 493 9.87 28.76 -15.95
N VAL A 494 8.61 28.94 -16.31
CA VAL A 494 7.47 28.68 -15.44
C VAL A 494 7.20 27.18 -15.54
N PRO A 495 7.25 26.40 -14.45
CA PRO A 495 6.80 25.01 -14.50
C PRO A 495 5.30 25.04 -14.64
N ALA A 496 4.82 24.49 -15.72
CA ALA A 496 3.41 24.16 -15.96
C ALA A 496 3.04 22.88 -15.24
#